data_51c3f7eb2775bfc7ad89b9d0aabfeeb4
#
_entry.id   51c3f7eb2775bfc7ad89b9d0aabfeeb4
#
_cell.length_a   1.000
_cell.length_b   1.000
_cell.length_c   1.000
_cell.angle_alpha   90.00
_cell.angle_beta   90.00
_cell.angle_gamma   90.00
#
_symmetry.space_group_name_H-M   'P 1'
#
loop_
_entity.id
_entity.type
_entity.pdbx_description
1 polymer ?
#
loop_
_entity_poly.entity_id
_entity_poly.type
_entity_poly.pdbx_seq_one_letter_code
_entity_poly.pdbx_strand_id
1 'polypeptide(L)'
;RVIMDIVMNHTGYNTVADMEQFHFGTLLDGASDFKYKLTDVGEVNDHIDYKTSEEDWGKWWSNDWIRSGLPGYTEGAGGDLTMSLSGLPDFRTEQTKDVTIPPILETKWKQEGTYAQKLAKYGKANTVTGYLSTWLSEWVKEYGVDGFRCDTAKHVDKASWNQLKQACVSALREWRSNNKGKVGADWKEDFWMTGEHWDHGVGYDTYYSEGGFDSM
;
A
#
# COMPACT_ATOMS: atom_id res chain seq x y z
N ARG A 1 2.45 -5.70 22.52
CA ARG A 1 2.97 -5.29 21.21
C ARG A 1 1.86 -5.24 20.20
N VAL A 2 1.99 -4.34 19.23
CA VAL A 2 1.03 -4.19 18.13
C VAL A 2 1.74 -4.54 16.84
N ILE A 3 1.22 -5.54 16.12
CA ILE A 3 1.63 -5.89 14.77
C ILE A 3 0.48 -5.50 13.86
N MET A 4 0.77 -4.69 12.85
CA MET A 4 -0.23 -4.24 11.88
C MET A 4 -0.06 -5.01 10.57
N ASP A 5 -1.17 -5.41 9.98
CA ASP A 5 -1.19 -6.00 8.63
C ASP A 5 -1.10 -4.90 7.59
N ILE A 6 -0.18 -5.03 6.64
CA ILE A 6 0.06 -4.03 5.59
C ILE A 6 0.20 -4.67 4.23
N VAL A 7 -0.06 -3.89 3.20
CA VAL A 7 0.13 -4.26 1.80
C VAL A 7 0.99 -3.21 1.09
N MET A 8 2.02 -3.64 0.37
CA MET A 8 2.82 -2.79 -0.52
C MET A 8 2.71 -3.17 -1.99
N ASN A 9 2.20 -4.37 -2.29
CA ASN A 9 2.10 -4.84 -3.65
C ASN A 9 1.04 -4.10 -4.47
N HIS A 10 -0.11 -3.82 -3.87
CA HIS A 10 -1.25 -3.27 -4.59
C HIS A 10 -2.04 -2.29 -3.74
N THR A 11 -2.88 -1.50 -4.40
CA THR A 11 -3.91 -0.71 -3.71
C THR A 11 -5.22 -1.48 -3.68
N GLY A 12 -6.05 -1.19 -2.69
CA GLY A 12 -7.42 -1.71 -2.64
C GLY A 12 -8.38 -0.94 -3.53
N TYR A 13 -9.58 -1.44 -3.70
CA TYR A 13 -10.68 -0.69 -4.28
C TYR A 13 -11.10 0.44 -3.33
N ASN A 14 -11.52 1.54 -3.93
CA ASN A 14 -12.17 2.60 -3.17
C ASN A 14 -13.58 2.15 -2.74
N THR A 15 -14.15 2.85 -1.77
CA THR A 15 -15.55 2.63 -1.42
C THR A 15 -16.45 3.03 -2.59
N VAL A 16 -17.65 2.45 -2.67
CA VAL A 16 -18.66 2.86 -3.66
C VAL A 16 -18.92 4.36 -3.59
N ALA A 17 -18.97 4.94 -2.40
CA ALA A 17 -19.11 6.38 -2.20
C ALA A 17 -17.95 7.18 -2.81
N ASP A 18 -16.70 6.72 -2.66
CA ASP A 18 -15.55 7.36 -3.29
C ASP A 18 -15.61 7.24 -4.82
N MET A 19 -16.04 6.10 -5.35
CA MET A 19 -16.21 5.89 -6.80
C MET A 19 -17.24 6.86 -7.37
N GLU A 20 -18.37 7.05 -6.69
CA GLU A 20 -19.39 8.02 -7.09
C GLU A 20 -18.89 9.46 -7.01
N GLN A 21 -18.31 9.84 -5.88
CA GLN A 21 -17.91 11.22 -5.61
C GLN A 21 -16.75 11.68 -6.47
N PHE A 22 -15.76 10.81 -6.69
CA PHE A 22 -14.50 11.16 -7.35
C PHE A 22 -14.37 10.50 -8.73
N HIS A 23 -15.31 9.64 -9.10
CA HIS A 23 -15.27 8.85 -10.33
C HIS A 23 -14.01 7.97 -10.45
N PHE A 24 -13.66 7.31 -9.34
CA PHE A 24 -12.52 6.38 -9.24
C PHE A 24 -12.97 4.96 -9.51
N GLY A 25 -12.91 4.55 -10.74
CA GLY A 25 -13.44 3.28 -11.20
C GLY A 25 -14.88 3.42 -11.72
N THR A 26 -15.39 2.35 -12.27
CA THR A 26 -16.70 2.29 -12.89
C THR A 26 -17.60 1.34 -12.12
N LEU A 27 -18.84 1.76 -11.88
CA LEU A 27 -19.89 0.95 -11.30
C LEU A 27 -20.81 0.42 -12.38
N LEU A 28 -21.28 -0.83 -12.21
CA LEU A 28 -22.24 -1.46 -13.11
C LEU A 28 -23.68 -0.95 -12.85
N ASP A 29 -24.46 -0.82 -13.90
CA ASP A 29 -25.93 -0.77 -13.92
C ASP A 29 -26.60 0.04 -12.80
N GLY A 30 -26.33 1.33 -12.73
CA GLY A 30 -27.01 2.19 -11.76
C GLY A 30 -26.64 1.90 -10.31
N ALA A 31 -25.53 1.26 -10.06
CA ALA A 31 -24.98 1.02 -8.73
C ALA A 31 -24.75 2.33 -7.94
N SER A 32 -24.86 3.50 -8.59
CA SER A 32 -24.94 4.81 -7.96
C SER A 32 -25.98 4.90 -6.84
N ASP A 33 -27.04 4.11 -6.92
CA ASP A 33 -28.07 4.02 -5.88
C ASP A 33 -27.76 2.98 -4.78
N PHE A 34 -26.66 2.27 -4.92
CA PHE A 34 -26.25 1.25 -3.96
C PHE A 34 -25.86 1.89 -2.62
N LYS A 35 -26.54 1.47 -1.56
CA LYS A 35 -26.23 1.89 -0.19
C LYS A 35 -25.50 0.76 0.53
N TYR A 36 -24.21 0.93 0.71
CA TYR A 36 -23.37 -0.02 1.44
C TYR A 36 -23.90 -0.32 2.84
N LYS A 37 -24.03 -1.60 3.17
CA LYS A 37 -24.28 -2.11 4.50
C LYS A 37 -23.22 -3.16 4.84
N LEU A 38 -22.87 -3.26 6.11
CA LEU A 38 -21.88 -4.27 6.56
C LEU A 38 -22.28 -5.71 6.23
N THR A 39 -23.59 -6.00 6.16
CA THR A 39 -24.13 -7.30 5.77
C THR A 39 -23.99 -7.61 4.29
N ASP A 40 -23.73 -6.60 3.47
CA ASP A 40 -23.74 -6.68 2.01
C ASP A 40 -22.30 -6.66 1.43
N VAL A 41 -21.29 -6.94 2.24
CA VAL A 41 -19.87 -6.86 1.86
C VAL A 41 -19.54 -7.70 0.62
N GLY A 42 -20.15 -8.89 0.50
CA GLY A 42 -19.99 -9.73 -0.69
C GLY A 42 -20.62 -9.14 -1.95
N GLU A 43 -21.71 -8.38 -1.79
CA GLU A 43 -22.43 -7.79 -2.92
C GLU A 43 -21.77 -6.53 -3.46
N VAL A 44 -20.96 -5.82 -2.66
CA VAL A 44 -20.28 -4.60 -3.10
C VAL A 44 -19.41 -4.88 -4.31
N ASN A 45 -18.69 -5.98 -4.32
CA ASN A 45 -17.81 -6.36 -5.40
C ASN A 45 -18.58 -6.63 -6.71
N ASP A 46 -19.80 -7.12 -6.62
CA ASP A 46 -20.64 -7.43 -7.78
C ASP A 46 -21.10 -6.17 -8.53
N HIS A 47 -21.00 -5.01 -7.89
CA HIS A 47 -21.33 -3.71 -8.50
C HIS A 47 -20.15 -3.00 -9.16
N ILE A 48 -18.95 -3.55 -9.09
CA ILE A 48 -17.76 -2.95 -9.69
C ILE A 48 -17.55 -3.52 -11.10
N ASP A 49 -17.43 -2.64 -12.08
CA ASP A 49 -16.95 -3.03 -13.41
C ASP A 49 -15.43 -3.16 -13.39
N TYR A 50 -14.95 -4.33 -13.07
CA TYR A 50 -13.51 -4.60 -12.99
C TYR A 50 -12.79 -4.36 -14.30
N LYS A 51 -13.40 -4.67 -15.43
CA LYS A 51 -12.77 -4.54 -16.76
C LYS A 51 -12.57 -3.07 -17.14
N THR A 52 -13.57 -2.23 -16.94
CA THR A 52 -13.46 -0.80 -17.23
C THR A 52 -12.64 -0.10 -16.14
N SER A 53 -12.73 -0.56 -14.90
CA SER A 53 -11.94 -0.03 -13.78
C SER A 53 -10.44 -0.19 -13.97
N GLU A 54 -9.97 -1.23 -14.67
CA GLU A 54 -8.54 -1.37 -15.01
C GLU A 54 -8.00 -0.20 -15.83
N GLU A 55 -8.76 0.26 -16.83
CA GLU A 55 -8.40 1.45 -17.62
C GLU A 55 -8.45 2.71 -16.77
N ASP A 56 -9.42 2.81 -15.87
CA ASP A 56 -9.60 3.94 -14.97
C ASP A 56 -8.51 3.99 -13.88
N TRP A 57 -8.04 2.86 -13.37
CA TRP A 57 -6.93 2.81 -12.42
C TRP A 57 -5.68 3.51 -12.96
N GLY A 58 -5.34 3.31 -14.24
CA GLY A 58 -4.25 3.99 -14.91
C GLY A 58 -4.41 5.51 -14.95
N LYS A 59 -5.63 6.03 -15.03
CA LYS A 59 -5.92 7.47 -14.97
C LYS A 59 -5.74 8.04 -13.56
N TRP A 60 -6.15 7.29 -12.53
CA TRP A 60 -6.20 7.77 -11.15
C TRP A 60 -4.88 7.61 -10.39
N TRP A 61 -4.18 6.50 -10.62
CA TRP A 61 -2.86 6.26 -10.05
C TRP A 61 -1.72 6.73 -10.94
N SER A 62 -1.92 6.84 -12.23
CA SER A 62 -0.98 6.95 -13.33
C SER A 62 -0.14 5.69 -13.56
N ASN A 63 0.30 5.50 -14.81
CA ASN A 63 1.18 4.39 -15.18
C ASN A 63 2.60 4.50 -14.61
N ASP A 64 2.94 5.59 -13.97
CA ASP A 64 4.17 5.71 -13.19
C ASP A 64 4.07 5.00 -11.85
N TRP A 65 2.86 4.84 -11.31
CA TRP A 65 2.60 4.19 -10.03
C TRP A 65 2.20 2.73 -10.15
N ILE A 66 1.37 2.39 -11.12
CA ILE A 66 0.77 1.07 -11.27
C ILE A 66 1.01 0.49 -12.66
N ARG A 67 0.87 -0.84 -12.77
CA ARG A 67 1.09 -1.56 -14.05
C ARG A 67 -0.13 -1.60 -14.95
N SER A 68 -1.32 -1.38 -14.45
CA SER A 68 -2.54 -1.41 -15.26
C SER A 68 -2.43 -0.51 -16.47
N GLY A 69 -2.77 -1.04 -17.65
CA GLY A 69 -2.68 -0.34 -18.94
C GLY A 69 -1.27 -0.20 -19.52
N LEU A 70 -0.24 -0.78 -18.91
CA LEU A 70 1.10 -0.82 -19.52
C LEU A 70 1.18 -1.89 -20.63
N PRO A 71 1.94 -1.63 -21.72
CA PRO A 71 2.21 -2.66 -22.72
C PRO A 71 2.87 -3.89 -22.10
N GLY A 72 2.31 -5.07 -22.41
CA GLY A 72 2.81 -6.34 -21.88
C GLY A 72 2.30 -6.71 -20.49
N TYR A 73 1.56 -5.84 -19.83
CA TYR A 73 0.87 -6.19 -18.59
C TYR A 73 -0.34 -7.09 -18.92
N THR A 74 -0.44 -8.18 -18.18
CA THR A 74 -1.61 -9.06 -18.23
C THR A 74 -2.06 -9.28 -16.80
N GLU A 75 -3.30 -8.99 -16.52
CA GLU A 75 -3.91 -9.25 -15.22
C GLU A 75 -3.77 -10.73 -14.86
N GLY A 76 -3.38 -11.01 -13.62
CA GLY A 76 -3.14 -12.37 -13.16
C GLY A 76 -1.95 -13.08 -13.81
N ALA A 77 -1.09 -12.35 -14.55
CA ALA A 77 0.12 -12.93 -15.15
C ALA A 77 1.06 -13.50 -14.06
N GLY A 78 1.64 -14.66 -14.37
CA GLY A 78 2.34 -15.50 -13.38
C GLY A 78 3.77 -15.10 -13.01
N GLY A 79 4.13 -13.83 -13.08
CA GLY A 79 5.42 -13.36 -12.59
C GLY A 79 5.29 -12.79 -11.18
N ASP A 80 6.18 -13.17 -10.25
CA ASP A 80 6.09 -12.71 -8.86
C ASP A 80 5.95 -11.17 -8.76
N LEU A 81 6.79 -10.41 -9.44
CA LEU A 81 6.78 -8.93 -9.40
C LEU A 81 5.74 -8.26 -10.29
N THR A 82 5.02 -9.00 -11.11
CA THR A 82 4.05 -8.44 -12.07
C THR A 82 2.67 -9.02 -11.90
N MET A 83 2.48 -9.85 -10.89
CA MET A 83 1.21 -10.53 -10.65
C MET A 83 0.21 -9.58 -10.03
N SER A 84 -0.86 -9.32 -10.78
CA SER A 84 -2.06 -8.67 -10.26
C SER A 84 -2.89 -9.68 -9.49
N LEU A 85 -3.20 -9.36 -8.24
CA LEU A 85 -4.04 -10.19 -7.39
C LEU A 85 -5.46 -9.67 -7.40
N SER A 86 -6.41 -10.52 -7.80
CA SER A 86 -7.85 -10.20 -7.80
C SER A 86 -8.22 -8.89 -8.52
N GLY A 87 -7.53 -8.57 -9.61
CA GLY A 87 -7.77 -7.33 -10.36
C GLY A 87 -7.37 -6.05 -9.62
N LEU A 88 -6.64 -6.16 -8.52
CA LEU A 88 -6.18 -4.99 -7.77
C LEU A 88 -4.98 -4.33 -8.45
N PRO A 89 -4.92 -3.00 -8.48
CA PRO A 89 -3.82 -2.28 -9.14
C PRO A 89 -2.47 -2.56 -8.49
N ASP A 90 -1.57 -3.18 -9.24
CA ASP A 90 -0.24 -3.57 -8.82
C ASP A 90 0.73 -2.37 -8.86
N PHE A 91 1.34 -2.05 -7.73
CA PHE A 91 2.29 -0.95 -7.62
C PHE A 91 3.66 -1.32 -8.23
N ARG A 92 4.27 -0.36 -8.88
CA ARG A 92 5.60 -0.47 -9.48
C ARG A 92 6.70 -0.18 -8.45
N THR A 93 6.75 -0.99 -7.40
CA THR A 93 7.66 -0.78 -6.26
C THR A 93 9.14 -0.83 -6.66
N GLU A 94 9.51 -1.64 -7.64
CA GLU A 94 10.86 -1.78 -8.15
C GLU A 94 11.33 -0.58 -8.99
N GLN A 95 10.43 0.35 -9.33
CA GLN A 95 10.76 1.49 -10.18
C GLN A 95 11.56 2.55 -9.42
N THR A 96 12.66 2.99 -10.04
CA THR A 96 13.54 4.04 -9.50
C THR A 96 13.30 5.43 -10.08
N LYS A 97 12.36 5.56 -11.03
CA LYS A 97 11.98 6.83 -11.64
C LYS A 97 11.29 7.73 -10.61
N ASP A 98 11.57 9.02 -10.67
CA ASP A 98 10.85 10.00 -9.87
C ASP A 98 9.38 10.06 -10.27
N VAL A 99 8.51 10.06 -9.28
CA VAL A 99 7.06 10.19 -9.43
C VAL A 99 6.53 11.30 -8.53
N THR A 100 5.39 11.85 -8.90
CA THR A 100 4.63 12.79 -8.07
C THR A 100 3.52 12.06 -7.33
N ILE A 101 2.83 12.75 -6.42
CA ILE A 101 1.60 12.26 -5.79
C ILE A 101 0.63 11.77 -6.87
N PRO A 102 0.02 10.60 -6.72
CA PRO A 102 -0.90 10.09 -7.72
C PRO A 102 -2.16 10.98 -7.84
N PRO A 103 -2.73 11.09 -9.04
CA PRO A 103 -3.89 11.96 -9.31
C PRO A 103 -5.08 11.74 -8.37
N ILE A 104 -5.31 10.49 -7.94
CA ILE A 104 -6.37 10.15 -6.98
C ILE A 104 -6.19 10.89 -5.64
N LEU A 105 -5.00 10.89 -5.07
CA LEU A 105 -4.74 11.57 -3.80
C LEU A 105 -4.73 13.09 -3.97
N GLU A 106 -4.18 13.57 -5.08
CA GLU A 106 -4.20 15.00 -5.39
C GLU A 106 -5.63 15.54 -5.49
N THR A 107 -6.51 14.82 -6.21
CA THR A 107 -7.93 15.16 -6.35
C THR A 107 -8.65 15.17 -5.00
N LYS A 108 -8.51 14.07 -4.23
CA LYS A 108 -9.14 13.98 -2.90
C LYS A 108 -8.67 15.11 -1.97
N TRP A 109 -7.38 15.33 -1.87
CA TRP A 109 -6.83 16.36 -0.97
C TRP A 109 -7.22 17.80 -1.38
N LYS A 110 -7.35 18.07 -2.69
CA LYS A 110 -7.86 19.36 -3.19
C LYS A 110 -9.32 19.56 -2.83
N GLN A 111 -10.17 18.56 -3.03
CA GLN A 111 -11.60 18.63 -2.68
C GLN A 111 -11.83 18.75 -1.17
N GLU A 112 -11.02 18.08 -0.37
CA GLU A 112 -11.03 18.21 1.09
C GLU A 112 -10.47 19.54 1.61
N GLY A 113 -9.86 20.35 0.76
CA GLY A 113 -9.16 21.59 1.16
C GLY A 113 -7.86 21.35 1.97
N THR A 114 -7.33 20.13 1.94
CA THR A 114 -6.18 19.70 2.76
C THR A 114 -4.90 19.53 1.95
N TYR A 115 -4.92 19.82 0.65
CA TYR A 115 -3.83 19.50 -0.29
C TYR A 115 -2.46 20.02 0.17
N ALA A 116 -2.34 21.30 0.48
CA ALA A 116 -1.05 21.87 0.87
C ALA A 116 -0.49 21.26 2.17
N GLN A 117 -1.36 21.02 3.14
CA GLN A 117 -0.98 20.39 4.42
C GLN A 117 -0.54 18.93 4.22
N LYS A 118 -1.32 18.15 3.48
CA LYS A 118 -1.01 16.74 3.21
C LYS A 118 0.21 16.58 2.33
N LEU A 119 0.38 17.43 1.32
CA LEU A 119 1.58 17.45 0.49
C LEU A 119 2.85 17.75 1.32
N ALA A 120 2.78 18.73 2.23
CA ALA A 120 3.90 19.04 3.11
C ALA A 120 4.25 17.88 4.07
N LYS A 121 3.26 17.12 4.50
CA LYS A 121 3.46 15.96 5.40
C LYS A 121 3.90 14.70 4.64
N TYR A 122 3.23 14.37 3.55
CA TYR A 122 3.31 13.06 2.90
C TYR A 122 3.96 13.08 1.52
N GLY A 123 4.19 14.26 0.93
CA GLY A 123 4.72 14.44 -0.42
C GLY A 123 6.24 14.58 -0.51
N LYS A 124 6.99 14.05 0.46
CA LYS A 124 8.45 14.27 0.57
C LYS A 124 9.32 13.19 -0.07
N ALA A 125 8.73 12.18 -0.64
CA ALA A 125 9.43 11.14 -1.39
C ALA A 125 9.42 11.45 -2.88
N ASN A 126 10.15 10.67 -3.65
CA ASN A 126 10.28 10.84 -5.09
C ASN A 126 10.12 9.54 -5.90
N THR A 127 10.02 8.38 -5.26
CA THR A 127 9.75 7.11 -5.92
C THR A 127 8.51 6.45 -5.32
N VAL A 128 7.92 5.49 -6.03
CA VAL A 128 6.77 4.73 -5.53
C VAL A 128 7.07 4.14 -4.16
N THR A 129 8.15 3.36 -4.03
CA THR A 129 8.58 2.79 -2.75
C THR A 129 8.89 3.85 -1.70
N GLY A 130 9.49 4.96 -2.09
CA GLY A 130 9.76 6.07 -1.19
C GLY A 130 8.49 6.64 -0.55
N TYR A 131 7.45 6.84 -1.34
CA TYR A 131 6.14 7.28 -0.85
C TYR A 131 5.48 6.22 0.04
N LEU A 132 5.40 4.97 -0.41
CA LEU A 132 4.81 3.89 0.36
C LEU A 132 5.52 3.70 1.70
N SER A 133 6.85 3.70 1.71
CA SER A 133 7.65 3.61 2.94
C SER A 133 7.40 4.80 3.88
N THR A 134 7.27 6.02 3.34
CA THR A 134 6.93 7.21 4.13
C THR A 134 5.54 7.07 4.75
N TRP A 135 4.54 6.70 3.98
CA TRP A 135 3.16 6.62 4.47
C TRP A 135 2.97 5.50 5.49
N LEU A 136 3.57 4.34 5.25
CA LEU A 136 3.49 3.21 6.19
C LEU A 136 4.27 3.47 7.48
N SER A 137 5.46 4.07 7.40
CA SER A 137 6.25 4.38 8.60
C SER A 137 5.65 5.51 9.46
N GLU A 138 4.75 6.36 8.91
CA GLU A 138 4.01 7.33 9.72
C GLU A 138 3.11 6.68 10.78
N TRP A 139 2.55 5.49 10.51
CA TRP A 139 1.82 4.72 11.53
C TRP A 139 2.71 4.33 12.71
N VAL A 140 3.94 3.95 12.42
CA VAL A 140 4.93 3.61 13.44
C VAL A 140 5.34 4.85 14.22
N LYS A 141 5.61 5.95 13.52
CA LYS A 141 6.02 7.22 14.11
C LYS A 141 4.94 7.85 14.99
N GLU A 142 3.68 7.74 14.59
CA GLU A 142 2.57 8.38 15.30
C GLU A 142 2.06 7.52 16.46
N TYR A 143 1.95 6.21 16.26
CA TYR A 143 1.30 5.30 17.21
C TYR A 143 2.23 4.31 17.91
N GLY A 144 3.49 4.20 17.51
CA GLY A 144 4.44 3.25 18.10
C GLY A 144 4.13 1.80 17.78
N VAL A 145 3.64 1.53 16.56
CA VAL A 145 3.43 0.16 16.07
C VAL A 145 4.76 -0.59 16.10
N ASP A 146 4.78 -1.78 16.70
CA ASP A 146 6.02 -2.54 16.94
C ASP A 146 6.48 -3.36 15.74
N GLY A 147 5.58 -3.64 14.80
CA GLY A 147 5.93 -4.44 13.63
C GLY A 147 4.83 -4.50 12.58
N PHE A 148 5.18 -5.05 11.42
CA PHE A 148 4.25 -5.32 10.32
C PHE A 148 4.21 -6.81 9.97
N ARG A 149 3.01 -7.30 9.68
CA ARG A 149 2.79 -8.46 8.82
C ARG A 149 2.62 -7.94 7.40
N CYS A 150 3.50 -8.35 6.52
CA CYS A 150 3.56 -7.88 5.15
C CYS A 150 2.86 -8.87 4.24
N ASP A 151 1.68 -8.51 3.79
CA ASP A 151 0.90 -9.27 2.83
C ASP A 151 1.64 -9.36 1.50
N THR A 152 1.47 -10.48 0.79
CA THR A 152 1.98 -10.67 -0.58
C THR A 152 3.46 -10.35 -0.76
N ALA A 153 4.30 -10.71 0.23
CA ALA A 153 5.71 -10.31 0.28
C ALA A 153 6.51 -10.69 -0.98
N LYS A 154 6.21 -11.83 -1.62
CA LYS A 154 6.91 -12.28 -2.85
C LYS A 154 6.65 -11.40 -4.08
N HIS A 155 5.58 -10.59 -4.05
CA HIS A 155 5.19 -9.76 -5.18
C HIS A 155 5.79 -8.34 -5.13
N VAL A 156 6.58 -8.05 -4.12
CA VAL A 156 7.32 -6.79 -3.97
C VAL A 156 8.81 -7.10 -3.93
N ASP A 157 9.60 -6.28 -4.58
CA ASP A 157 11.05 -6.48 -4.60
C ASP A 157 11.67 -6.30 -3.19
N LYS A 158 12.73 -7.05 -2.93
CA LYS A 158 13.36 -7.10 -1.60
C LYS A 158 13.98 -5.77 -1.18
N ALA A 159 14.49 -4.97 -2.13
CA ALA A 159 15.05 -3.67 -1.83
C ALA A 159 13.97 -2.71 -1.29
N SER A 160 12.77 -2.78 -1.85
CA SER A 160 11.61 -2.00 -1.37
C SER A 160 11.19 -2.40 0.05
N TRP A 161 11.18 -3.70 0.36
CA TRP A 161 10.93 -4.17 1.72
C TRP A 161 12.00 -3.70 2.70
N ASN A 162 13.27 -3.77 2.31
CA ASN A 162 14.37 -3.27 3.15
C ASN A 162 14.26 -1.77 3.39
N GLN A 163 13.92 -0.98 2.38
CA GLN A 163 13.70 0.46 2.53
C GLN A 163 12.58 0.74 3.55
N LEU A 164 11.46 0.02 3.48
CA LEU A 164 10.39 0.11 4.46
C LEU A 164 10.86 -0.25 5.87
N LYS A 165 11.59 -1.37 6.01
CA LYS A 165 12.15 -1.81 7.30
C LYS A 165 12.98 -0.71 7.95
N GLN A 166 13.92 -0.10 7.20
CA GLN A 166 14.79 0.95 7.72
C GLN A 166 14.01 2.20 8.13
N ALA A 167 12.99 2.59 7.34
CA ALA A 167 12.11 3.69 7.68
C ALA A 167 11.34 3.43 8.98
N CYS A 168 10.79 2.23 9.15
CA CYS A 168 10.04 1.83 10.34
C CYS A 168 10.93 1.71 11.60
N VAL A 169 12.14 1.17 11.47
CA VAL A 169 13.12 1.13 12.57
C VAL A 169 13.41 2.54 13.05
N SER A 170 13.65 3.47 12.14
CA SER A 170 13.92 4.88 12.47
C SER A 170 12.71 5.53 13.13
N ALA A 171 11.51 5.30 12.58
CA ALA A 171 10.26 5.84 13.10
C ALA A 171 9.95 5.32 14.52
N LEU A 172 10.16 4.03 14.78
CA LEU A 172 9.92 3.45 16.11
C LEU A 172 10.89 4.01 17.17
N ARG A 173 12.15 4.18 16.81
CA ARG A 173 13.15 4.79 17.69
C ARG A 173 12.79 6.25 18.00
N GLU A 174 12.33 7.00 17.01
CA GLU A 174 11.85 8.37 17.20
C GLU A 174 10.62 8.39 18.12
N TRP A 175 9.63 7.53 17.89
CA TRP A 175 8.45 7.43 18.73
C TRP A 175 8.82 7.14 20.20
N ARG A 176 9.69 6.15 20.44
CA ARG A 176 10.15 5.78 21.79
C ARG A 176 10.86 6.94 22.50
N SER A 177 11.70 7.65 21.76
CA SER A 177 12.39 8.83 22.28
C SER A 177 11.44 9.94 22.72
N ASN A 178 10.38 10.17 21.96
CA ASN A 178 9.40 11.23 22.18
C ASN A 178 8.30 10.84 23.17
N ASN A 179 8.14 9.56 23.49
CA ASN A 179 7.07 9.05 24.34
C ASN A 179 7.56 8.34 25.60
N LYS A 180 8.67 8.82 26.17
CA LYS A 180 9.22 8.27 27.43
C LYS A 180 8.15 8.19 28.49
N GLY A 181 8.02 7.02 29.12
CA GLY A 181 7.01 6.75 30.14
C GLY A 181 5.70 6.14 29.60
N LYS A 182 5.49 6.08 28.30
CA LYS A 182 4.40 5.28 27.74
C LYS A 182 4.80 3.81 27.64
N VAL A 183 3.80 2.92 27.68
CA VAL A 183 4.01 1.47 27.48
C VAL A 183 4.73 1.22 26.16
N GLY A 184 5.80 0.43 26.20
CA GLY A 184 6.60 0.08 25.02
C GLY A 184 7.70 1.07 24.65
N ALA A 185 7.73 2.27 25.24
CA ALA A 185 8.77 3.25 24.94
C ALA A 185 10.17 2.86 25.44
N ASP A 186 10.23 2.02 26.47
CA ASP A 186 11.45 1.46 27.07
C ASP A 186 11.89 0.12 26.47
N TRP A 187 11.13 -0.44 25.55
CA TRP A 187 11.49 -1.69 24.88
C TRP A 187 12.68 -1.47 23.95
N LYS A 188 13.53 -2.52 23.84
CA LYS A 188 14.83 -2.41 23.14
C LYS A 188 14.85 -3.09 21.79
N GLU A 189 13.91 -4.00 21.55
CA GLU A 189 13.85 -4.74 20.30
C GLU A 189 13.46 -3.81 19.15
N ASP A 190 14.15 -3.92 18.04
CA ASP A 190 13.86 -3.13 16.86
C ASP A 190 12.48 -3.48 16.26
N PHE A 191 12.06 -2.68 15.31
CA PHE A 191 10.84 -2.91 14.56
C PHE A 191 10.87 -4.28 13.88
N TRP A 192 9.80 -5.05 14.03
CA TRP A 192 9.73 -6.43 13.56
C TRP A 192 8.91 -6.54 12.27
N MET A 193 9.36 -7.35 11.30
CA MET A 193 8.64 -7.63 10.06
C MET A 193 8.50 -9.13 9.82
N THR A 194 7.27 -9.58 9.53
CA THR A 194 7.00 -10.92 9.00
C THR A 194 6.36 -10.80 7.62
N GLY A 195 6.77 -11.68 6.69
CA GLY A 195 6.23 -11.71 5.32
C GLY A 195 5.27 -12.87 5.12
N GLU A 196 4.22 -12.65 4.34
CA GLU A 196 3.44 -13.72 3.76
C GLU A 196 4.08 -14.14 2.43
N HIS A 197 4.53 -15.38 2.37
CA HIS A 197 5.11 -15.93 1.17
C HIS A 197 4.37 -17.20 0.74
N TRP A 198 3.34 -17.03 -0.03
CA TRP A 198 2.49 -18.13 -0.49
C TRP A 198 3.28 -19.11 -1.37
N ASP A 199 3.07 -20.42 -1.18
CA ASP A 199 3.78 -21.51 -1.85
C ASP A 199 5.29 -21.57 -1.60
N HIS A 200 5.77 -20.92 -0.55
CA HIS A 200 7.16 -20.99 -0.15
C HIS A 200 7.42 -22.16 0.80
N GLY A 201 8.49 -22.92 0.54
CA GLY A 201 8.95 -23.94 1.47
C GLY A 201 9.55 -23.35 2.73
N VAL A 202 9.58 -24.14 3.80
CA VAL A 202 10.28 -23.73 5.03
C VAL A 202 11.79 -23.77 4.78
N GLY A 203 12.43 -22.61 4.86
CA GLY A 203 13.87 -22.50 4.68
C GLY A 203 14.35 -21.06 4.80
N TYR A 204 15.65 -20.88 4.98
CA TYR A 204 16.26 -19.57 4.97
C TYR A 204 16.44 -19.09 3.54
N ASP A 205 15.97 -17.89 3.23
CA ASP A 205 16.12 -17.29 1.93
C ASP A 205 16.58 -15.82 1.98
N THR A 206 16.69 -15.21 0.80
CA THR A 206 17.18 -13.84 0.68
C THR A 206 16.20 -12.77 1.13
N TYR A 207 14.95 -13.09 1.44
CA TYR A 207 14.02 -12.16 2.09
C TYR A 207 14.51 -11.74 3.47
N TYR A 208 15.17 -12.65 4.21
CA TYR A 208 15.80 -12.30 5.48
C TYR A 208 16.98 -11.35 5.32
N SER A 209 17.91 -11.66 4.41
CA SER A 209 19.15 -10.91 4.25
C SER A 209 19.02 -9.65 3.40
N GLU A 210 18.18 -9.68 2.37
CA GLU A 210 17.99 -8.60 1.41
C GLU A 210 16.73 -7.78 1.67
N GLY A 211 15.65 -8.43 2.09
CA GLY A 211 14.35 -7.79 2.37
C GLY A 211 14.20 -7.26 3.78
N GLY A 212 15.06 -7.68 4.70
CA GLY A 212 15.04 -7.23 6.10
C GLY A 212 13.92 -7.85 6.94
N PHE A 213 13.35 -8.99 6.52
CA PHE A 213 12.36 -9.72 7.29
C PHE A 213 12.98 -10.45 8.48
N ASP A 214 12.26 -10.51 9.59
CA ASP A 214 12.63 -11.24 10.79
C ASP A 214 12.00 -12.64 10.79
N SER A 215 10.90 -12.83 10.05
CA SER A 215 10.25 -14.12 9.79
C SER A 215 9.43 -14.09 8.50
N MET A 216 9.13 -15.29 8.00
CA MET A 216 8.28 -15.50 6.82
C MET A 216 7.24 -16.58 7.15
#